data_aac7410b1752686894c3aec6a91207b4
#
_entry.id   aac7410b1752686894c3aec6a91207b4
#
_cell.length_a   1.000
_cell.length_b   1.000
_cell.length_c   1.000
_cell.angle_alpha   90.00
_cell.angle_beta   90.00
_cell.angle_gamma   90.00
#
_symmetry.space_group_name_H-M   'P 1'
#
loop_
_entity.id
_entity.type
_entity.pdbx_description
1 polymer ?
#
loop_
_entity_poly.entity_id
_entity_poly.type
_entity_poly.pdbx_seq_one_letter_code
_entity_poly.pdbx_strand_id
1 'polypeptide(L)'
;MATITTKETRAFNWANPGTLKVGDEIVETLKDGREVVFVVMDDGVIGLKNLLGYHRMNKEWTNEGGWLACDMRRYLNEEVIALLPDALIAAIKPRKFGEEEDKLWLFSEMEVFGEHDWTENDPDRGFQFEYFKDRRNRIKVDEDGDAHWWWERSPNGSSSNSFCHVYSNGDASSYSASYTSGVCFGFYIQSSIYESAEPCAPR
;
A
#
# COMPACT_ATOMS: atom_id res chain seq x y z
N MET A 1 8.81 18.17 42.01
CA MET A 1 7.89 17.16 41.41
C MET A 1 7.72 17.52 39.95
N ALA A 2 8.18 16.68 39.05
CA ALA A 2 8.00 16.90 37.61
C ALA A 2 6.62 16.34 37.22
N THR A 3 5.74 17.19 36.70
CA THR A 3 4.44 16.77 36.18
C THR A 3 4.65 16.17 34.82
N ILE A 4 4.49 14.85 34.68
CA ILE A 4 4.47 14.17 33.38
C ILE A 4 3.09 14.45 32.76
N THR A 5 3.03 15.38 31.83
CA THR A 5 1.84 15.59 31.00
C THR A 5 1.86 14.51 29.93
N THR A 6 1.13 13.44 30.12
CA THR A 6 0.83 12.47 29.05
C THR A 6 -0.01 13.21 28.01
N LYS A 7 0.57 13.46 26.84
CA LYS A 7 -0.16 13.95 25.67
C LYS A 7 -1.09 12.81 25.26
N GLU A 8 -2.38 12.90 25.58
CA GLU A 8 -3.36 11.98 25.01
C GLU A 8 -3.26 12.07 23.48
N THR A 9 -2.74 11.05 22.87
CA THR A 9 -2.73 10.93 21.41
C THR A 9 -4.17 10.63 21.02
N ARG A 10 -4.89 11.65 20.56
CA ARG A 10 -6.26 11.48 20.08
C ARG A 10 -6.22 10.59 18.85
N ALA A 11 -6.95 9.47 18.87
CA ALA A 11 -7.09 8.58 17.74
C ALA A 11 -7.50 9.36 16.48
N PHE A 12 -6.92 9.02 15.34
CA PHE A 12 -7.24 9.65 14.06
C PHE A 12 -8.70 9.39 13.69
N ASN A 13 -9.39 10.42 13.21
CA ASN A 13 -10.80 10.30 12.85
C ASN A 13 -10.97 9.88 11.38
N TRP A 14 -10.97 8.59 11.13
CA TRP A 14 -11.13 8.00 9.78
C TRP A 14 -12.48 8.34 9.12
N ALA A 15 -13.54 8.60 9.88
CA ALA A 15 -14.84 8.99 9.34
C ALA A 15 -14.86 10.45 8.83
N ASN A 16 -13.94 11.28 9.34
CA ASN A 16 -13.78 12.67 8.89
C ASN A 16 -12.31 13.06 8.98
N PRO A 17 -11.48 12.63 8.00
CA PRO A 17 -10.03 12.80 8.03
C PRO A 17 -9.59 14.26 7.88
N GLY A 18 -10.49 15.16 7.44
CA GLY A 18 -10.11 16.54 7.10
C GLY A 18 -9.28 16.62 5.83
N THR A 19 -8.57 17.73 5.65
CA THR A 19 -7.67 17.91 4.51
C THR A 19 -6.32 17.29 4.83
N LEU A 20 -5.97 16.24 4.07
CA LEU A 20 -4.68 15.57 4.14
C LEU A 20 -3.79 16.02 2.98
N LYS A 21 -2.47 16.01 3.20
CA LYS A 21 -1.46 16.34 2.20
C LYS A 21 -0.48 15.18 2.05
N VAL A 22 0.06 15.01 0.87
CA VAL A 22 1.11 14.02 0.63
C VAL A 22 2.25 14.18 1.64
N GLY A 23 2.61 13.08 2.27
CA GLY A 23 3.61 13.02 3.33
C GLY A 23 3.07 13.20 4.75
N ASP A 24 1.78 13.54 4.94
CA ASP A 24 1.18 13.54 6.28
C ASP A 24 1.17 12.12 6.86
N GLU A 25 1.58 12.01 8.12
CA GLU A 25 1.70 10.73 8.82
C GLU A 25 0.56 10.53 9.82
N ILE A 26 0.02 9.33 9.87
CA ILE A 26 -1.07 8.90 10.74
C ILE A 26 -0.62 7.68 11.52
N VAL A 27 -0.50 7.83 12.84
CA VAL A 27 -0.19 6.70 13.73
C VAL A 27 -1.49 5.96 14.04
N GLU A 28 -1.47 4.65 13.87
CA GLU A 28 -2.62 3.78 14.15
C GLU A 28 -2.19 2.56 14.95
N THR A 29 -3.07 2.11 15.86
CA THR A 29 -2.87 0.88 16.62
C THR A 29 -3.73 -0.23 16.03
N LEU A 30 -3.10 -1.30 15.58
CA LEU A 30 -3.78 -2.49 15.08
C LEU A 30 -4.48 -3.25 16.20
N LYS A 31 -5.45 -4.12 15.87
CA LYS A 31 -6.19 -4.93 16.85
C LYS A 31 -5.31 -5.90 17.62
N ASP A 32 -4.14 -6.26 17.10
CA ASP A 32 -3.14 -7.09 17.78
C ASP A 32 -2.19 -6.29 18.71
N GLY A 33 -2.38 -4.98 18.79
CA GLY A 33 -1.62 -4.07 19.65
C GLY A 33 -0.37 -3.47 19.02
N ARG A 34 -0.01 -3.86 17.80
CA ARG A 34 1.10 -3.22 17.07
C ARG A 34 0.72 -1.81 16.65
N GLU A 35 1.68 -0.90 16.77
CA GLU A 35 1.57 0.46 16.24
C GLU A 35 2.17 0.50 14.83
N VAL A 36 1.45 1.09 13.89
CA VAL A 36 1.90 1.31 12.53
C VAL A 36 1.76 2.78 12.16
N VAL A 37 2.57 3.23 11.22
CA VAL A 37 2.47 4.57 10.65
C VAL A 37 1.97 4.44 9.21
N PHE A 38 0.82 5.04 8.94
CA PHE A 38 0.35 5.28 7.59
C PHE A 38 0.83 6.64 7.10
N VAL A 39 0.99 6.79 5.81
CA VAL A 39 1.37 8.06 5.17
C VAL A 39 0.51 8.31 3.93
N VAL A 40 0.18 9.56 3.70
CA VAL A 40 -0.54 9.98 2.49
C VAL A 40 0.39 9.87 1.29
N MET A 41 0.08 8.96 0.37
CA MET A 41 0.90 8.67 -0.82
C MET A 41 0.52 9.57 -2.01
N ASP A 42 -0.78 9.83 -2.15
CA ASP A 42 -1.37 10.68 -3.17
C ASP A 42 -2.78 11.11 -2.71
N ASP A 43 -3.53 11.87 -3.53
CA ASP A 43 -4.89 12.26 -3.20
C ASP A 43 -5.79 11.04 -2.97
N GLY A 44 -6.32 10.93 -1.76
CA GLY A 44 -7.13 9.79 -1.31
C GLY A 44 -6.39 8.46 -1.17
N VAL A 45 -5.09 8.40 -1.45
CA VAL A 45 -4.26 7.18 -1.30
C VAL A 45 -3.46 7.23 -0.01
N ILE A 46 -3.69 6.26 0.84
CA ILE A 46 -2.94 6.06 2.08
C ILE A 46 -2.17 4.74 1.98
N GLY A 47 -0.96 4.69 2.50
CA GLY A 47 -0.18 3.46 2.55
C GLY A 47 0.69 3.36 3.80
N LEU A 48 1.23 2.20 4.05
CA LEU A 48 2.21 2.01 5.11
C LEU A 48 3.48 2.80 4.84
N LYS A 49 3.98 3.47 5.87
CA LYS A 49 5.28 4.14 5.82
C LYS A 49 6.42 3.12 5.80
N ASN A 50 6.30 2.07 6.61
CA ASN A 50 7.28 1.00 6.78
C ASN A 50 6.64 -0.37 6.58
N LEU A 51 7.40 -1.45 6.76
CA LEU A 51 6.91 -2.80 6.55
C LEU A 51 5.95 -3.23 7.67
N LEU A 52 4.87 -3.93 7.32
CA LEU A 52 4.01 -4.59 8.29
C LEU A 52 4.64 -5.88 8.84
N GLY A 53 5.49 -6.49 8.07
CA GLY A 53 6.12 -7.79 8.28
C GLY A 53 6.51 -8.41 6.95
N TYR A 54 6.58 -9.73 6.89
CA TYR A 54 7.10 -10.45 5.73
C TYR A 54 6.12 -11.52 5.26
N HIS A 55 5.91 -11.60 3.95
CA HIS A 55 5.09 -12.63 3.33
C HIS A 55 5.59 -12.91 1.89
N ARG A 56 5.24 -14.05 1.32
CA ARG A 56 5.50 -14.39 -0.08
C ARG A 56 4.34 -13.96 -0.97
N MET A 57 4.60 -13.72 -2.25
CA MET A 57 3.53 -13.44 -3.21
C MET A 57 2.67 -14.66 -3.46
N ASN A 58 3.32 -15.84 -3.66
CA ASN A 58 2.66 -17.12 -3.86
C ASN A 58 3.37 -18.24 -3.09
N LYS A 59 2.62 -19.25 -2.70
CA LYS A 59 3.19 -20.51 -2.21
C LYS A 59 3.98 -21.21 -3.29
N GLU A 60 3.41 -21.22 -4.49
CA GLU A 60 4.01 -21.84 -5.65
C GLU A 60 4.95 -20.87 -6.37
N TRP A 61 5.88 -21.42 -7.11
CA TRP A 61 6.88 -20.68 -7.86
C TRP A 61 6.32 -20.23 -9.22
N THR A 62 5.32 -19.34 -9.17
CA THR A 62 4.62 -18.82 -10.35
C THR A 62 4.08 -17.40 -10.10
N ASN A 63 3.98 -16.62 -11.17
CA ASN A 63 3.25 -15.35 -11.20
C ASN A 63 2.01 -15.41 -12.09
N GLU A 64 1.55 -16.61 -12.45
CA GLU A 64 0.38 -16.83 -13.30
C GLU A 64 -0.88 -16.19 -12.69
N GLY A 65 -1.64 -15.47 -13.50
CA GLY A 65 -2.81 -14.73 -13.09
C GLY A 65 -2.52 -13.41 -12.33
N GLY A 66 -1.24 -13.10 -12.10
CA GLY A 66 -0.79 -11.84 -11.51
C GLY A 66 -1.39 -11.56 -10.13
N TRP A 67 -1.72 -10.28 -9.89
CA TRP A 67 -2.29 -9.85 -8.62
C TRP A 67 -3.59 -10.58 -8.26
N LEU A 68 -4.49 -10.76 -9.22
CA LEU A 68 -5.81 -11.35 -8.98
C LEU A 68 -5.78 -12.79 -8.47
N ALA A 69 -4.74 -13.54 -8.83
CA ALA A 69 -4.58 -14.95 -8.47
C ALA A 69 -3.61 -15.19 -7.31
N CYS A 70 -2.86 -14.17 -6.85
CA CYS A 70 -1.78 -14.40 -5.90
C CYS A 70 -2.28 -14.60 -4.43
N ASP A 71 -1.49 -15.36 -3.68
CA ASP A 71 -1.74 -15.60 -2.25
C ASP A 71 -1.65 -14.32 -1.41
N MET A 72 -0.78 -13.40 -1.79
CA MET A 72 -0.61 -12.09 -1.13
C MET A 72 -1.90 -11.27 -1.14
N ARG A 73 -2.66 -11.26 -2.26
CA ARG A 73 -3.95 -10.58 -2.34
C ARG A 73 -4.92 -11.11 -1.29
N ARG A 74 -5.02 -12.44 -1.15
CA ARG A 74 -5.87 -13.08 -0.14
C ARG A 74 -5.38 -12.75 1.26
N TYR A 75 -4.08 -12.88 1.51
CA TYR A 75 -3.47 -12.52 2.80
C TYR A 75 -3.83 -11.07 3.22
N LEU A 76 -3.71 -10.11 2.31
CA LEU A 76 -4.05 -8.71 2.62
C LEU A 76 -5.55 -8.53 2.92
N ASN A 77 -6.44 -9.11 2.09
CA ASN A 77 -7.87 -8.84 2.16
C ASN A 77 -8.64 -9.79 3.10
N GLU A 78 -8.02 -10.83 3.63
CA GLU A 78 -8.61 -11.75 4.60
C GLU A 78 -7.96 -11.64 5.99
N GLU A 79 -6.61 -11.66 6.06
CA GLU A 79 -5.88 -11.70 7.32
C GLU A 79 -5.45 -10.31 7.81
N VAL A 80 -4.76 -9.54 6.95
CA VAL A 80 -4.25 -8.21 7.34
C VAL A 80 -5.39 -7.23 7.59
N ILE A 81 -6.43 -7.23 6.76
CA ILE A 81 -7.60 -6.36 6.94
C ILE A 81 -8.29 -6.60 8.29
N ALA A 82 -8.30 -7.84 8.78
CA ALA A 82 -8.89 -8.17 10.07
C ALA A 82 -8.13 -7.56 11.27
N LEU A 83 -6.86 -7.17 11.08
CA LEU A 83 -6.05 -6.49 12.08
C LEU A 83 -6.35 -4.99 12.17
N LEU A 84 -6.93 -4.40 11.13
CA LEU A 84 -7.22 -2.97 11.11
C LEU A 84 -8.37 -2.62 12.06
N PRO A 85 -8.36 -1.43 12.68
CA PRO A 85 -9.51 -0.94 13.46
C PRO A 85 -10.78 -0.85 12.63
N ASP A 86 -11.93 -1.12 13.22
CA ASP A 86 -13.23 -1.12 12.52
C ASP A 86 -13.54 0.24 11.87
N ALA A 87 -13.16 1.33 12.54
CA ALA A 87 -13.35 2.68 12.01
C ALA A 87 -12.54 2.91 10.71
N LEU A 88 -11.30 2.37 10.64
CA LEU A 88 -10.49 2.41 9.44
C LEU A 88 -11.10 1.54 8.33
N ILE A 89 -11.47 0.29 8.64
CA ILE A 89 -12.09 -0.62 7.66
C ILE A 89 -13.35 0.01 7.03
N ALA A 90 -14.15 0.73 7.84
CA ALA A 90 -15.35 1.41 7.37
C ALA A 90 -15.06 2.62 6.45
N ALA A 91 -13.91 3.28 6.63
CA ALA A 91 -13.49 4.42 5.82
C ALA A 91 -12.85 4.00 4.49
N ILE A 92 -12.26 2.80 4.42
CA ILE A 92 -11.61 2.29 3.21
C ILE A 92 -12.63 2.12 2.08
N LYS A 93 -12.30 2.69 0.93
CA LYS A 93 -13.03 2.52 -0.34
C LYS A 93 -12.39 1.38 -1.14
N PRO A 94 -13.20 0.47 -1.72
CA PRO A 94 -12.65 -0.58 -2.57
C PRO A 94 -12.06 0.00 -3.85
N ARG A 95 -11.01 -0.65 -4.35
CA ARG A 95 -10.38 -0.39 -5.64
C ARG A 95 -10.69 -1.53 -6.60
N LYS A 96 -11.04 -1.20 -7.84
CA LYS A 96 -11.28 -2.20 -8.88
C LYS A 96 -9.96 -2.70 -9.49
N PHE A 97 -9.91 -4.01 -9.67
CA PHE A 97 -8.89 -4.74 -10.42
C PHE A 97 -9.61 -5.68 -11.40
N GLY A 98 -9.85 -5.21 -12.64
CA GLY A 98 -10.76 -5.88 -13.56
C GLY A 98 -12.19 -5.92 -13.03
N GLU A 99 -12.75 -7.12 -12.88
CA GLU A 99 -14.09 -7.34 -12.31
C GLU A 99 -14.08 -7.52 -10.78
N GLU A 100 -12.89 -7.61 -10.18
CA GLU A 100 -12.72 -7.80 -8.73
C GLU A 100 -12.49 -6.46 -8.01
N GLU A 101 -12.74 -6.46 -6.71
CA GLU A 101 -12.51 -5.30 -5.85
C GLU A 101 -11.71 -5.70 -4.61
N ASP A 102 -10.71 -4.87 -4.26
CA ASP A 102 -9.89 -5.05 -3.07
C ASP A 102 -9.93 -3.81 -2.19
N LYS A 103 -9.89 -4.01 -0.88
CA LYS A 103 -9.72 -2.91 0.09
C LYS A 103 -8.25 -2.59 0.33
N LEU A 104 -7.41 -3.61 0.38
CA LEU A 104 -5.97 -3.48 0.55
C LEU A 104 -5.25 -4.04 -0.67
N TRP A 105 -4.21 -3.35 -1.14
CA TRP A 105 -3.39 -3.81 -2.26
C TRP A 105 -1.92 -3.44 -2.08
N LEU A 106 -1.03 -4.16 -2.75
CA LEU A 106 0.34 -3.71 -2.94
C LEU A 106 0.40 -2.65 -4.04
N PHE A 107 1.38 -1.76 -3.98
CA PHE A 107 1.64 -0.79 -5.05
C PHE A 107 2.14 -1.50 -6.31
N SER A 108 1.88 -0.95 -7.50
CA SER A 108 2.48 -1.42 -8.75
C SER A 108 3.82 -0.74 -9.02
N GLU A 109 4.60 -1.32 -9.93
CA GLU A 109 5.84 -0.70 -10.42
C GLU A 109 5.58 0.72 -10.95
N MET A 110 4.51 0.92 -11.72
CA MET A 110 4.11 2.24 -12.22
C MET A 110 3.81 3.23 -11.10
N GLU A 111 3.09 2.82 -10.06
CA GLU A 111 2.74 3.69 -8.92
C GLU A 111 3.97 4.11 -8.11
N VAL A 112 4.98 3.23 -8.06
CA VAL A 112 6.21 3.49 -7.32
C VAL A 112 7.25 4.24 -8.14
N PHE A 113 7.44 3.88 -9.41
CA PHE A 113 8.55 4.39 -10.23
C PHE A 113 8.12 5.36 -11.35
N GLY A 114 6.85 5.30 -11.80
CA GLY A 114 6.36 6.09 -12.93
C GLY A 114 6.79 5.56 -14.30
N GLU A 115 7.41 4.39 -14.32
CA GLU A 115 7.93 3.71 -15.49
C GLU A 115 7.83 2.19 -15.31
N HIS A 116 7.98 1.45 -16.39
CA HIS A 116 7.94 0.00 -16.40
C HIS A 116 9.28 -0.56 -16.84
N ASP A 117 10.11 -0.98 -15.89
CA ASP A 117 11.36 -1.66 -16.16
C ASP A 117 11.18 -3.18 -16.34
N TRP A 118 10.22 -3.74 -15.61
CA TRP A 118 10.01 -5.19 -15.52
C TRP A 118 8.62 -5.64 -16.00
N THR A 119 7.66 -4.73 -16.12
CA THR A 119 6.28 -5.02 -16.55
C THR A 119 5.99 -4.38 -17.91
N GLU A 120 5.90 -5.20 -18.98
CA GLU A 120 5.61 -4.68 -20.33
C GLU A 120 4.13 -4.32 -20.54
N ASN A 121 3.19 -4.90 -19.81
CA ASN A 121 1.75 -4.78 -20.03
C ASN A 121 0.96 -4.74 -18.73
N ASP A 122 1.36 -3.91 -17.76
CA ASP A 122 0.53 -3.70 -16.58
C ASP A 122 -0.77 -3.01 -17.02
N PRO A 123 -1.95 -3.63 -16.80
CA PRO A 123 -3.23 -3.00 -17.08
C PRO A 123 -3.47 -1.74 -16.25
N ASP A 124 -2.77 -1.59 -15.14
CA ASP A 124 -2.72 -0.39 -14.32
C ASP A 124 -1.77 0.64 -14.93
N ARG A 125 -2.21 1.27 -16.01
CA ARG A 125 -1.54 2.43 -16.60
C ARG A 125 -1.77 3.67 -15.71
N GLY A 126 -1.43 3.52 -14.44
CA GLY A 126 -1.46 4.59 -13.47
C GLY A 126 -0.38 5.63 -13.73
N PHE A 127 -0.25 6.51 -12.80
CA PHE A 127 0.84 7.46 -12.71
C PHE A 127 1.60 7.21 -11.40
N GLN A 128 2.84 7.65 -11.35
CA GLN A 128 3.63 7.58 -10.12
C GLN A 128 2.96 8.40 -9.02
N PHE A 129 2.75 7.78 -7.87
CA PHE A 129 2.27 8.51 -6.69
C PHE A 129 3.29 9.56 -6.23
N GLU A 130 2.78 10.74 -5.89
CA GLU A 130 3.61 11.89 -5.56
C GLU A 130 4.63 11.58 -4.46
N TYR A 131 4.24 10.82 -3.44
CA TYR A 131 5.10 10.40 -2.35
C TYR A 131 6.34 9.63 -2.80
N PHE A 132 6.20 8.76 -3.80
CA PHE A 132 7.30 7.92 -4.30
C PHE A 132 8.23 8.64 -5.29
N LYS A 133 7.93 9.87 -5.71
CA LYS A 133 8.85 10.67 -6.53
C LYS A 133 10.15 10.98 -5.79
N ASP A 134 10.10 11.11 -4.48
CA ASP A 134 11.33 11.10 -3.66
C ASP A 134 11.78 9.66 -3.42
N ARG A 135 12.91 9.28 -4.01
CA ARG A 135 13.48 7.93 -3.88
C ARG A 135 13.63 7.47 -2.43
N ARG A 136 13.89 8.37 -1.48
CA ARG A 136 14.03 8.05 -0.06
C ARG A 136 12.76 7.42 0.51
N ASN A 137 11.60 7.77 -0.01
CA ASN A 137 10.31 7.25 0.41
C ASN A 137 10.03 5.81 -0.08
N ARG A 138 10.82 5.32 -1.05
CA ARG A 138 10.77 3.95 -1.53
C ARG A 138 11.53 2.98 -0.61
N ILE A 139 12.46 3.49 0.22
CA ILE A 139 13.18 2.70 1.20
C ILE A 139 12.26 2.46 2.38
N LYS A 140 11.98 1.18 2.69
CA LYS A 140 11.14 0.76 3.80
C LYS A 140 11.98 0.00 4.81
N VAL A 141 11.68 0.23 6.09
CA VAL A 141 12.37 -0.45 7.19
C VAL A 141 11.41 -1.41 7.89
N ASP A 142 11.97 -2.42 8.54
CA ASP A 142 11.25 -3.32 9.42
C ASP A 142 11.14 -2.77 10.87
N GLU A 143 10.71 -3.60 11.80
CA GLU A 143 10.56 -3.26 13.22
C GLU A 143 11.89 -2.96 13.93
N ASP A 144 13.00 -3.51 13.43
CA ASP A 144 14.34 -3.26 13.95
C ASP A 144 14.99 -2.00 13.36
N GLY A 145 14.35 -1.39 12.36
CA GLY A 145 14.84 -0.21 11.64
C GLY A 145 15.78 -0.52 10.48
N ASP A 146 15.90 -1.78 10.11
CA ASP A 146 16.72 -2.23 8.98
C ASP A 146 15.98 -2.11 7.66
N ALA A 147 16.66 -1.57 6.62
CA ALA A 147 16.07 -1.41 5.30
C ALA A 147 15.97 -2.76 4.59
N HIS A 148 14.76 -3.10 4.15
CA HIS A 148 14.47 -4.32 3.43
C HIS A 148 13.75 -4.07 2.11
N TRP A 149 13.84 -5.05 1.19
CA TRP A 149 13.07 -5.11 -0.03
C TRP A 149 11.61 -5.47 0.29
N TRP A 150 10.70 -4.98 -0.55
CA TRP A 150 9.27 -5.16 -0.36
C TRP A 150 8.55 -5.37 -1.68
N TRP A 151 7.49 -6.17 -1.65
CA TRP A 151 6.76 -6.59 -2.83
C TRP A 151 5.93 -5.48 -3.46
N GLU A 152 5.90 -5.51 -4.79
CA GLU A 152 4.91 -4.84 -5.62
C GLU A 152 3.93 -5.87 -6.18
N ARG A 153 2.73 -5.44 -6.60
CA ARG A 153 1.73 -6.35 -7.19
C ARG A 153 2.01 -6.70 -8.64
N SER A 154 2.89 -5.99 -9.32
CA SER A 154 3.20 -6.16 -10.74
C SER A 154 3.94 -7.47 -10.99
N PRO A 155 3.39 -8.41 -11.82
CA PRO A 155 4.15 -9.59 -12.23
C PRO A 155 5.25 -9.18 -13.19
N ASN A 156 6.41 -9.81 -13.12
CA ASN A 156 7.49 -9.59 -14.08
C ASN A 156 7.09 -10.19 -15.45
N GLY A 157 7.02 -9.34 -16.49
CA GLY A 157 6.63 -9.76 -17.85
C GLY A 157 7.62 -10.68 -18.55
N SER A 158 8.89 -10.67 -18.11
CA SER A 158 9.96 -11.50 -18.68
C SER A 158 10.20 -12.80 -17.91
N SER A 159 9.46 -13.06 -16.82
CA SER A 159 9.63 -14.23 -15.97
C SER A 159 8.29 -14.76 -15.51
N SER A 160 8.02 -16.04 -15.73
CA SER A 160 6.76 -16.70 -15.34
C SER A 160 6.63 -17.00 -13.84
N ASN A 161 7.63 -16.63 -13.04
CA ASN A 161 7.67 -16.99 -11.63
C ASN A 161 8.04 -15.83 -10.67
N SER A 162 8.18 -14.61 -11.20
CA SER A 162 8.67 -13.48 -10.41
C SER A 162 7.65 -12.35 -10.38
N PHE A 163 7.62 -11.65 -9.26
CA PHE A 163 6.96 -10.34 -9.12
C PHE A 163 8.00 -9.24 -8.98
N CYS A 164 7.61 -8.04 -9.33
CA CYS A 164 8.40 -6.84 -9.08
C CYS A 164 8.52 -6.59 -7.58
N HIS A 165 9.60 -5.96 -7.17
CA HIS A 165 9.82 -5.51 -5.81
C HIS A 165 10.73 -4.29 -5.79
N VAL A 166 10.61 -3.50 -4.73
CA VAL A 166 11.55 -2.42 -4.44
C VAL A 166 12.69 -2.98 -3.60
N TYR A 167 13.93 -2.73 -4.04
CA TYR A 167 15.12 -3.16 -3.31
C TYR A 167 15.36 -2.28 -2.06
N SER A 168 16.18 -2.76 -1.11
CA SER A 168 16.45 -2.06 0.16
C SER A 168 17.07 -0.66 0.00
N ASN A 169 17.62 -0.34 -1.17
CA ASN A 169 18.15 0.98 -1.52
C ASN A 169 17.14 1.84 -2.31
N GLY A 170 15.90 1.38 -2.53
CA GLY A 170 14.85 2.10 -3.24
C GLY A 170 14.86 1.94 -4.76
N ASP A 171 15.64 1.00 -5.32
CA ASP A 171 15.66 0.70 -6.76
C ASP A 171 14.65 -0.38 -7.12
N ALA A 172 14.20 -0.37 -8.40
CA ALA A 172 13.36 -1.41 -8.97
C ALA A 172 14.14 -2.73 -9.12
N SER A 173 13.46 -3.84 -8.87
CA SER A 173 13.98 -5.18 -9.09
C SER A 173 12.83 -6.18 -9.20
N SER A 174 13.13 -7.47 -9.38
CA SER A 174 12.14 -8.54 -9.36
C SER A 174 12.71 -9.80 -8.71
N TYR A 175 11.85 -10.61 -8.12
CA TYR A 175 12.26 -11.86 -7.50
C TYR A 175 11.18 -12.93 -7.53
N SER A 176 11.58 -14.17 -7.25
CA SER A 176 10.67 -15.33 -7.27
C SER A 176 9.51 -15.17 -6.29
N ALA A 177 8.29 -15.40 -6.77
CA ALA A 177 7.03 -15.25 -6.04
C ALA A 177 6.97 -16.06 -4.72
N SER A 178 7.70 -17.18 -4.64
CA SER A 178 7.71 -18.05 -3.46
C SER A 178 8.66 -17.59 -2.34
N TYR A 179 9.45 -16.55 -2.60
CA TYR A 179 10.30 -15.97 -1.56
C TYR A 179 9.49 -15.08 -0.62
N THR A 180 9.95 -14.98 0.61
CA THR A 180 9.41 -14.10 1.62
C THR A 180 10.09 -12.75 1.56
N SER A 181 9.33 -11.67 1.43
CA SER A 181 9.82 -10.29 1.44
C SER A 181 8.85 -9.36 2.16
N GLY A 182 9.23 -8.11 2.32
CA GLY A 182 8.48 -7.11 3.06
C GLY A 182 7.09 -6.84 2.46
N VAL A 183 6.12 -6.59 3.32
CA VAL A 183 4.75 -6.23 2.97
C VAL A 183 4.52 -4.76 3.26
N CYS A 184 4.23 -3.99 2.21
CA CYS A 184 3.87 -2.58 2.27
C CYS A 184 2.61 -2.36 1.41
N PHE A 185 1.46 -2.19 2.04
CA PHE A 185 0.18 -2.07 1.35
C PHE A 185 -0.37 -0.65 1.38
N GLY A 186 -1.28 -0.37 0.44
CA GLY A 186 -2.07 0.85 0.38
C GLY A 186 -3.57 0.58 0.37
N PHE A 187 -4.35 1.65 0.54
CA PHE A 187 -5.80 1.65 0.48
C PHE A 187 -6.32 3.04 0.07
N TYR A 188 -7.55 3.10 -0.43
CA TYR A 188 -8.23 4.36 -0.69
C TYR A 188 -9.10 4.78 0.49
N ILE A 189 -9.13 6.10 0.72
CA ILE A 189 -10.15 6.75 1.53
C ILE A 189 -10.92 7.76 0.66
N GLN A 190 -12.03 8.28 1.16
CA GLN A 190 -12.74 9.31 0.43
C GLN A 190 -11.86 10.55 0.29
N SER A 191 -11.58 10.98 -0.96
CA SER A 191 -10.88 12.23 -1.25
C SER A 191 -11.78 13.42 -0.95
N SER A 192 -11.24 14.44 -0.27
CA SER A 192 -11.96 15.70 -0.02
C SER A 192 -12.19 16.53 -1.30
N ILE A 193 -11.54 16.17 -2.41
CA ILE A 193 -11.62 16.92 -3.68
C ILE A 193 -12.84 16.50 -4.50
N TYR A 194 -13.37 15.27 -4.33
CA TYR A 194 -14.48 14.75 -5.15
C TYR A 194 -15.88 15.10 -4.64
N GLU A 195 -16.04 15.75 -3.50
CA GLU A 195 -17.37 16.21 -3.03
C GLU A 195 -17.95 17.41 -3.82
N SER A 196 -17.17 18.07 -4.68
CA SER A 196 -17.62 19.27 -5.40
C SER A 196 -17.92 19.07 -6.89
N ALA A 197 -17.80 17.87 -7.44
CA ALA A 197 -18.18 17.57 -8.82
C ALA A 197 -19.58 16.96 -8.86
N GLU A 198 -20.63 17.79 -8.84
CA GLU A 198 -21.95 17.35 -9.32
C GLU A 198 -21.80 16.80 -10.75
N PRO A 199 -22.46 15.68 -11.10
CA PRO A 199 -22.43 15.18 -12.47
C PRO A 199 -23.07 16.23 -13.38
N CYS A 200 -22.27 16.76 -14.30
CA CYS A 200 -22.75 17.65 -15.35
C CYS A 200 -23.89 16.94 -16.09
N ALA A 201 -25.13 17.46 -15.95
CA ALA A 201 -26.26 16.92 -16.66
C ALA A 201 -26.03 17.03 -18.18
N PRO A 202 -26.35 15.99 -18.98
CA PRO A 202 -26.22 16.08 -20.44
C PRO A 202 -27.17 17.10 -20.99
N ARG A 203 -26.62 18.00 -21.84
CA ARG A 203 -27.43 18.93 -22.68
C ARG A 203 -27.98 18.20 -23.87
#